data_e7250a6cecc1b97f9a7f791bfc8b3034
#
_entry.id   e7250a6cecc1b97f9a7f791bfc8b3034
#
_cell.length_a   1.000
_cell.length_b   1.000
_cell.length_c   1.000
_cell.angle_alpha   90.00
_cell.angle_beta   90.00
_cell.angle_gamma   90.00
#
_symmetry.space_group_name_H-M   'P 1'
#
loop_
_entity.id
_entity.type
_entity.pdbx_description
1 polymer ?
#
loop_
_entity_poly.entity_id
_entity_poly.type
_entity_poly.pdbx_seq_one_letter_code
_entity_poly.pdbx_strand_id
1 'polypeptide(L)'
;MKRTFLLFALLLSAATLAAAQNQFLDPQAANQANSREDELYSKGTQDLNDGKYDDAIGKFDQIVSMHGRRADGALYWKAYALNKSSRKPEALTTIAQLRKEYPQSKWLHDAGALEIDARGGKVNPSEEQDEDLKIYAVDGLLQSDPDRAFPIIEKILQGNGSLKLKERALFVLSQNGSDKAQQLLLSVAKGNSQPELQKRAIRDLGISGTRNVALLQQIYTSSSDAEIKSSVLNAFLTAGAKENVLAVVRQEKSPELRRKAIHTLGAMGARNEIRQFYKEATDTQTKTDLLQAMMMNGDSEAMIEATKNEADPEARRKAIEMLGVIGNSDAIAALVSIYNTQTDLESRKHALRGLFIHQDSKDLIALARKETNPEMKKEIVRYLSLIHSPDATEYMMEILK
;
A
#
# COMPACT_ATOMS: atom_id res chain seq x y z
N MET A 1 -48.27 36.34 23.26
CA MET A 1 -47.36 35.20 23.14
C MET A 1 -46.41 35.35 21.94
N LYS A 2 -45.62 36.43 21.87
CA LYS A 2 -44.62 36.66 20.77
C LYS A 2 -43.35 37.39 21.24
N ARG A 3 -42.95 37.29 22.52
CA ARG A 3 -41.74 37.95 23.06
C ARG A 3 -40.76 37.03 23.82
N THR A 4 -40.99 35.73 23.88
CA THR A 4 -40.15 34.77 24.63
C THR A 4 -39.27 33.86 23.74
N PHE A 5 -39.34 34.00 22.42
CA PHE A 5 -38.54 33.16 21.48
C PHE A 5 -37.24 33.84 20.96
N LEU A 6 -37.02 35.12 21.25
CA LEU A 6 -35.82 35.84 20.74
C LEU A 6 -34.62 35.85 21.73
N LEU A 7 -34.78 35.38 22.96
CA LEU A 7 -33.70 35.36 23.96
C LEU A 7 -32.98 34.03 24.04
N PHE A 8 -33.51 32.95 23.44
CA PHE A 8 -32.84 31.62 23.39
C PHE A 8 -31.91 31.43 22.20
N ALA A 9 -32.07 32.23 21.15
CA ALA A 9 -31.22 32.16 19.95
C ALA A 9 -29.87 32.90 20.08
N LEU A 10 -29.76 33.83 21.04
CA LEU A 10 -28.55 34.63 21.29
C LEU A 10 -27.58 33.99 22.30
N LEU A 11 -28.00 32.99 23.06
CA LEU A 11 -27.16 32.26 24.01
C LEU A 11 -26.48 31.03 23.40
N LEU A 12 -26.98 30.50 22.26
CA LEU A 12 -26.34 29.41 21.53
C LEU A 12 -25.20 29.88 20.60
N SER A 13 -25.20 31.16 20.19
CA SER A 13 -24.14 31.71 19.33
C SER A 13 -22.88 32.14 20.08
N ALA A 14 -22.98 32.38 21.40
CA ALA A 14 -21.82 32.74 22.22
C ALA A 14 -21.01 31.51 22.70
N ALA A 15 -21.65 30.34 22.84
CA ALA A 15 -20.96 29.10 23.25
C ALA A 15 -20.18 28.44 22.12
N THR A 16 -20.58 28.65 20.85
CA THR A 16 -19.86 28.12 19.68
C THR A 16 -18.68 28.98 19.25
N LEU A 17 -18.65 30.26 19.61
CA LEU A 17 -17.51 31.16 19.35
C LEU A 17 -16.38 30.99 20.39
N ALA A 18 -16.68 30.56 21.62
CA ALA A 18 -15.70 30.32 22.66
C ALA A 18 -14.95 28.97 22.48
N ALA A 19 -15.55 28.00 21.76
CA ALA A 19 -14.91 26.73 21.44
C ALA A 19 -13.95 26.80 20.24
N ALA A 20 -14.05 27.84 19.41
CA ALA A 20 -13.19 28.00 18.21
C ALA A 20 -11.93 28.86 18.44
N GLN A 21 -11.77 29.43 19.65
CA GLN A 21 -10.63 30.32 19.94
C GLN A 21 -9.45 29.64 20.66
N ASN A 22 -9.46 28.32 20.86
CA ASN A 22 -8.41 27.61 21.63
C ASN A 22 -7.60 26.62 20.80
N GLN A 23 -7.30 26.88 19.52
CA GLN A 23 -6.44 26.02 18.68
C GLN A 23 -5.40 26.75 17.82
N PHE A 24 -4.93 27.90 18.26
CA PHE A 24 -3.64 28.40 17.76
C PHE A 24 -2.63 28.34 18.91
N LEU A 25 -1.98 27.17 19.07
CA LEU A 25 -0.76 27.07 19.87
C LEU A 25 0.25 28.07 19.28
N ASP A 26 0.66 29.02 20.06
CA ASP A 26 1.73 29.95 19.70
C ASP A 26 2.96 29.14 19.23
N PRO A 27 3.44 29.32 17.99
CA PRO A 27 4.59 28.58 17.48
C PRO A 27 5.85 28.75 18.34
N GLN A 28 5.95 29.86 19.08
CA GLN A 28 7.06 30.08 20.02
C GLN A 28 6.89 29.24 21.28
N ALA A 29 5.68 29.09 21.81
CA ALA A 29 5.41 28.24 22.96
C ALA A 29 5.61 26.76 22.62
N ALA A 30 5.21 26.32 21.42
CA ALA A 30 5.46 24.94 20.94
C ALA A 30 6.95 24.66 20.75
N ASN A 31 7.73 25.59 20.23
CA ASN A 31 9.18 25.45 20.09
C ASN A 31 9.90 25.41 21.46
N GLN A 32 9.46 26.21 22.42
CA GLN A 32 10.00 26.19 23.79
C GLN A 32 9.67 24.86 24.49
N ALA A 33 8.45 24.33 24.33
CA ALA A 33 8.06 23.03 24.89
C ALA A 33 8.91 21.91 24.28
N ASN A 34 9.11 21.89 22.96
CA ASN A 34 9.96 20.91 22.28
C ASN A 34 11.43 20.99 22.74
N SER A 35 11.96 22.19 22.90
CA SER A 35 13.34 22.40 23.36
C SER A 35 13.53 21.89 24.80
N ARG A 36 12.55 22.14 25.67
CA ARG A 36 12.56 21.65 27.08
C ARG A 36 12.44 20.12 27.13
N GLU A 37 11.61 19.55 26.30
CA GLU A 37 11.45 18.09 26.18
C GLU A 37 12.79 17.44 25.74
N ASP A 38 13.46 18.00 24.73
CA ASP A 38 14.76 17.52 24.26
C ASP A 38 15.86 17.62 25.34
N GLU A 39 15.87 18.72 26.07
CA GLU A 39 16.82 18.93 27.18
C GLU A 39 16.61 17.90 28.31
N LEU A 40 15.36 17.71 28.74
CA LEU A 40 15.01 16.72 29.77
C LEU A 40 15.34 15.30 29.31
N TYR A 41 15.07 14.98 28.01
CA TYR A 41 15.38 13.66 27.45
C TYR A 41 16.89 13.39 27.45
N SER A 42 17.69 14.36 27.03
CA SER A 42 19.16 14.28 27.06
C SER A 42 19.70 14.10 28.46
N LYS A 43 19.21 14.91 29.43
CA LYS A 43 19.62 14.79 30.84
C LYS A 43 19.19 13.47 31.48
N GLY A 44 17.97 13.00 31.15
CA GLY A 44 17.47 11.72 31.63
C GLY A 44 18.29 10.53 31.11
N THR A 45 18.67 10.55 29.83
CA THR A 45 19.54 9.51 29.25
C THR A 45 20.97 9.59 29.79
N GLN A 46 21.48 10.77 30.11
CA GLN A 46 22.76 10.93 30.79
C GLN A 46 22.73 10.33 32.20
N ASP A 47 21.67 10.64 32.99
CA ASP A 47 21.51 10.06 34.33
C ASP A 47 21.41 8.53 34.30
N LEU A 48 20.79 7.95 33.27
CA LEU A 48 20.80 6.50 33.07
C LEU A 48 22.22 5.96 32.89
N ASN A 49 23.03 6.62 32.06
CA ASN A 49 24.41 6.21 31.80
C ASN A 49 25.29 6.35 33.07
N ASP A 50 24.98 7.34 33.91
CA ASP A 50 25.65 7.58 35.20
C ASP A 50 25.15 6.65 36.33
N GLY A 51 24.12 5.80 36.05
CA GLY A 51 23.50 4.93 37.04
C GLY A 51 22.58 5.64 38.03
N LYS A 52 22.24 6.91 37.81
CA LYS A 52 21.34 7.74 38.64
C LYS A 52 19.88 7.49 38.25
N TYR A 53 19.39 6.28 38.53
CA TYR A 53 18.08 5.82 38.00
C TYR A 53 16.91 6.65 38.53
N ASP A 54 16.90 7.09 39.80
CA ASP A 54 15.80 7.89 40.34
C ASP A 54 15.75 9.30 39.73
N ASP A 55 16.90 9.91 39.47
CA ASP A 55 16.98 11.20 38.78
C ASP A 55 16.48 11.09 37.32
N ALA A 56 16.84 10.01 36.64
CA ALA A 56 16.38 9.70 35.29
C ALA A 56 14.86 9.51 35.26
N ILE A 57 14.30 8.72 36.19
CA ILE A 57 12.84 8.50 36.30
C ILE A 57 12.10 9.84 36.47
N GLY A 58 12.58 10.73 37.37
CA GLY A 58 11.95 12.03 37.56
C GLY A 58 11.95 12.92 36.31
N LYS A 59 13.00 12.85 35.48
CA LYS A 59 13.07 13.59 34.23
C LYS A 59 12.12 13.00 33.16
N PHE A 60 12.09 11.68 33.04
CA PHE A 60 11.17 11.01 32.12
C PHE A 60 9.70 11.21 32.50
N ASP A 61 9.38 11.26 33.83
CA ASP A 61 8.04 11.60 34.30
C ASP A 61 7.60 13.00 33.84
N GLN A 62 8.49 13.97 33.91
CA GLN A 62 8.22 15.31 33.41
C GLN A 62 7.92 15.30 31.90
N ILE A 63 8.68 14.53 31.10
CA ILE A 63 8.45 14.41 29.64
C ILE A 63 7.11 13.74 29.37
N VAL A 64 6.79 12.65 30.07
CA VAL A 64 5.50 11.96 29.93
C VAL A 64 4.34 12.89 30.23
N SER A 65 4.45 13.73 31.27
CA SER A 65 3.41 14.71 31.63
C SER A 65 3.21 15.81 30.58
N MET A 66 4.22 16.07 29.73
CA MET A 66 4.12 17.04 28.62
C MET A 66 3.34 16.49 27.42
N HIS A 67 3.10 15.19 27.35
CA HIS A 67 2.45 14.50 26.21
C HIS A 67 3.03 14.90 24.85
N GLY A 68 4.33 15.20 24.78
CA GLY A 68 5.02 15.64 23.57
C GLY A 68 5.51 14.47 22.71
N ARG A 69 6.35 14.82 21.75
CA ARG A 69 6.84 13.90 20.71
C ARG A 69 7.79 12.80 21.24
N ARG A 70 8.34 12.95 22.46
CA ARG A 70 9.25 11.99 23.08
C ARG A 70 8.63 11.21 24.23
N ALA A 71 7.34 11.39 24.48
CA ALA A 71 6.66 10.77 25.60
C ALA A 71 6.68 9.24 25.55
N ASP A 72 6.60 8.65 24.35
CA ASP A 72 6.73 7.21 24.13
C ASP A 72 8.14 6.69 24.49
N GLY A 73 9.18 7.37 24.02
CA GLY A 73 10.57 7.06 24.37
C GLY A 73 10.88 7.28 25.87
N ALA A 74 10.27 8.31 26.47
CA ALA A 74 10.41 8.58 27.89
C ALA A 74 9.77 7.48 28.76
N LEU A 75 8.61 6.94 28.36
CA LEU A 75 8.00 5.78 29.02
C LEU A 75 8.91 4.54 28.94
N TYR A 76 9.51 4.26 27.80
CA TYR A 76 10.45 3.16 27.65
C TYR A 76 11.65 3.30 28.57
N TRP A 77 12.33 4.45 28.55
CA TRP A 77 13.51 4.68 29.37
C TRP A 77 13.20 4.77 30.86
N LYS A 78 12.03 5.28 31.24
CA LYS A 78 11.52 5.21 32.61
C LYS A 78 11.37 3.78 33.09
N ALA A 79 10.73 2.92 32.24
CA ALA A 79 10.58 1.51 32.57
C ALA A 79 11.93 0.81 32.70
N TYR A 80 12.90 1.15 31.85
CA TYR A 80 14.27 0.64 31.93
C TYR A 80 14.96 1.04 33.29
N ALA A 81 14.86 2.31 33.65
CA ALA A 81 15.43 2.82 34.94
C ALA A 81 14.79 2.12 36.14
N LEU A 82 13.46 1.98 36.14
CA LEU A 82 12.70 1.26 37.16
C LEU A 82 13.15 -0.20 37.31
N ASN A 83 13.35 -0.88 36.20
CA ASN A 83 13.81 -2.28 36.18
C ASN A 83 15.25 -2.39 36.76
N LYS A 84 16.15 -1.49 36.33
CA LYS A 84 17.54 -1.43 36.83
C LYS A 84 17.63 -1.09 38.32
N SER A 85 16.72 -0.28 38.85
CA SER A 85 16.59 0.03 40.29
C SER A 85 15.78 -1.03 41.05
N SER A 86 15.55 -2.20 40.49
CA SER A 86 14.80 -3.32 41.09
C SER A 86 13.31 -3.02 41.38
N ARG A 87 12.76 -1.95 40.84
CA ARG A 87 11.33 -1.55 40.95
C ARG A 87 10.51 -2.22 39.87
N LYS A 88 10.60 -3.55 39.77
CA LYS A 88 10.02 -4.38 38.70
C LYS A 88 8.51 -4.21 38.51
N PRO A 89 7.65 -4.15 39.57
CA PRO A 89 6.21 -3.95 39.37
C PRO A 89 5.87 -2.60 38.70
N GLU A 90 6.61 -1.55 39.03
CA GLU A 90 6.41 -0.23 38.45
C GLU A 90 6.92 -0.18 37.00
N ALA A 91 8.02 -0.88 36.69
CA ALA A 91 8.48 -1.05 35.32
C ALA A 91 7.39 -1.70 34.43
N LEU A 92 6.77 -2.79 34.90
CA LEU A 92 5.68 -3.47 34.20
C LEU A 92 4.47 -2.57 33.97
N THR A 93 4.08 -1.77 34.99
CA THR A 93 2.99 -0.80 34.86
C THR A 93 3.32 0.28 33.82
N THR A 94 4.57 0.76 33.78
CA THR A 94 5.01 1.78 32.81
C THR A 94 5.06 1.22 31.40
N ILE A 95 5.45 -0.05 31.21
CA ILE A 95 5.39 -0.73 29.90
C ILE A 95 3.94 -0.88 29.43
N ALA A 96 3.02 -1.25 30.34
CA ALA A 96 1.60 -1.34 30.00
C ALA A 96 1.01 0.03 29.58
N GLN A 97 1.45 1.12 30.24
CA GLN A 97 1.09 2.48 29.86
C GLN A 97 1.58 2.82 28.45
N LEU A 98 2.86 2.53 28.13
CA LEU A 98 3.44 2.74 26.80
C LEU A 98 2.60 2.04 25.71
N ARG A 99 2.24 0.79 25.92
CA ARG A 99 1.40 0.04 24.96
C ARG A 99 0.02 0.63 24.75
N LYS A 100 -0.61 1.06 25.86
CA LYS A 100 -1.97 1.62 25.83
C LYS A 100 -2.03 2.99 25.15
N GLU A 101 -1.09 3.88 25.50
CA GLU A 101 -1.11 5.28 25.07
C GLU A 101 -0.43 5.49 23.71
N TYR A 102 0.57 4.64 23.36
CA TYR A 102 1.37 4.76 22.15
C TYR A 102 1.46 3.44 21.36
N PRO A 103 0.33 2.92 20.84
CA PRO A 103 0.29 1.60 20.19
C PRO A 103 1.09 1.50 18.87
N GLN A 104 1.59 2.63 18.36
CA GLN A 104 2.45 2.69 17.17
C GLN A 104 3.90 3.07 17.47
N SER A 105 4.28 3.10 18.75
CA SER A 105 5.64 3.48 19.14
C SER A 105 6.68 2.45 18.69
N LYS A 106 7.80 2.94 18.15
CA LYS A 106 8.96 2.11 17.81
C LYS A 106 9.59 1.40 19.02
N TRP A 107 9.35 1.91 20.24
CA TRP A 107 9.90 1.37 21.47
C TRP A 107 9.17 0.13 21.99
N LEU A 108 8.03 -0.25 21.36
CA LEU A 108 7.27 -1.42 21.83
C LEU A 108 8.03 -2.74 21.71
N HIS A 109 8.90 -2.86 20.70
CA HIS A 109 9.75 -4.04 20.54
C HIS A 109 10.73 -4.18 21.72
N ASP A 110 11.46 -3.10 22.04
CA ASP A 110 12.45 -3.12 23.10
C ASP A 110 11.80 -3.20 24.50
N ALA A 111 10.61 -2.61 24.65
CA ALA A 111 9.79 -2.74 25.85
C ALA A 111 9.35 -4.19 26.13
N GLY A 112 9.12 -5.00 25.08
CA GLY A 112 8.85 -6.43 25.21
C GLY A 112 10.02 -7.20 25.84
N ALA A 113 11.25 -6.95 25.37
CA ALA A 113 12.45 -7.57 25.94
C ALA A 113 12.68 -7.13 27.40
N LEU A 114 12.44 -5.86 27.71
CA LEU A 114 12.54 -5.31 29.06
C LEU A 114 11.50 -5.94 30.01
N GLU A 115 10.29 -6.21 29.53
CA GLU A 115 9.24 -6.84 30.30
C GLU A 115 9.63 -8.27 30.73
N ILE A 116 10.22 -9.05 29.81
CA ILE A 116 10.73 -10.40 30.11
C ILE A 116 11.77 -10.33 31.25
N ASP A 117 12.70 -9.39 31.18
CA ASP A 117 13.72 -9.20 32.23
C ASP A 117 13.07 -8.78 33.53
N ALA A 118 12.13 -7.84 33.53
CA ALA A 118 11.39 -7.40 34.70
C ALA A 118 10.59 -8.53 35.38
N ARG A 119 10.05 -9.46 34.63
CA ARG A 119 9.36 -10.66 35.12
C ARG A 119 10.30 -11.78 35.57
N GLY A 120 11.63 -11.55 35.54
CA GLY A 120 12.63 -12.53 35.97
C GLY A 120 12.78 -13.75 35.08
N GLY A 121 12.52 -13.60 33.76
CA GLY A 121 12.60 -14.67 32.80
C GLY A 121 11.41 -15.68 32.89
N LYS A 122 10.48 -15.49 33.80
CA LYS A 122 9.27 -16.32 33.92
C LYS A 122 8.16 -15.73 33.06
N VAL A 123 7.98 -16.28 31.89
CA VAL A 123 6.83 -15.97 31.02
C VAL A 123 5.72 -16.97 31.34
N ASN A 124 4.56 -16.47 31.74
CA ASN A 124 3.38 -17.32 31.91
C ASN A 124 2.52 -17.20 30.64
N PRO A 125 2.52 -18.20 29.73
CA PRO A 125 1.86 -18.09 28.43
C PRO A 125 0.34 -17.96 28.49
N SER A 126 -0.26 -18.10 29.67
CA SER A 126 -1.71 -18.13 29.89
C SER A 126 -2.37 -16.76 30.12
N GLU A 127 -1.60 -15.68 30.29
CA GLU A 127 -2.18 -14.36 30.48
C GLU A 127 -2.34 -13.66 29.13
N GLU A 128 -3.55 -13.20 28.84
CA GLU A 128 -4.00 -12.63 27.54
C GLU A 128 -3.27 -11.34 27.10
N GLN A 129 -2.34 -10.81 27.88
CA GLN A 129 -1.70 -9.51 27.65
C GLN A 129 -0.37 -9.58 26.91
N ASP A 130 0.12 -10.77 26.54
CA ASP A 130 1.45 -10.89 25.95
C ASP A 130 1.47 -11.62 24.60
N GLU A 131 0.74 -11.08 23.63
CA GLU A 131 0.69 -11.66 22.28
C GLU A 131 2.07 -11.63 21.60
N ASP A 132 2.86 -10.60 21.82
CA ASP A 132 4.20 -10.49 21.24
C ASP A 132 5.16 -11.57 21.80
N LEU A 133 5.07 -11.87 23.11
CA LEU A 133 5.83 -12.98 23.71
C LEU A 133 5.35 -14.35 23.19
N LYS A 134 4.05 -14.53 23.02
CA LYS A 134 3.49 -15.76 22.41
C LYS A 134 4.03 -15.95 20.99
N ILE A 135 4.13 -14.86 20.20
CA ILE A 135 4.68 -14.87 18.85
C ILE A 135 6.14 -15.33 18.85
N TYR A 136 6.99 -14.72 19.68
CA TYR A 136 8.40 -15.10 19.77
C TYR A 136 8.58 -16.54 20.28
N ALA A 137 7.77 -16.96 21.25
CA ALA A 137 7.79 -18.33 21.75
C ALA A 137 7.40 -19.35 20.67
N VAL A 138 6.39 -19.04 19.87
CA VAL A 138 5.94 -19.88 18.76
C VAL A 138 7.04 -19.98 17.68
N ASP A 139 7.67 -18.85 17.32
CA ASP A 139 8.74 -18.82 16.32
C ASP A 139 9.95 -19.64 16.79
N GLY A 140 10.41 -19.42 18.01
CA GLY A 140 11.51 -20.18 18.59
C GLY A 140 11.20 -21.68 18.73
N LEU A 141 9.97 -22.01 19.12
CA LEU A 141 9.55 -23.40 19.26
C LEU A 141 9.43 -24.10 17.88
N LEU A 142 8.94 -23.40 16.85
CA LEU A 142 8.85 -23.95 15.51
C LEU A 142 10.24 -24.27 14.90
N GLN A 143 11.27 -23.50 15.30
CA GLN A 143 12.65 -23.76 14.88
C GLN A 143 13.32 -24.90 15.68
N SER A 144 13.01 -24.99 16.97
CA SER A 144 13.67 -25.96 17.87
C SER A 144 12.94 -27.32 17.98
N ASP A 145 11.59 -27.30 17.98
CA ASP A 145 10.72 -28.48 18.13
C ASP A 145 9.41 -28.27 17.37
N PRO A 146 9.43 -28.45 16.04
CA PRO A 146 8.24 -28.24 15.19
C PRO A 146 7.04 -29.09 15.60
N ASP A 147 7.25 -30.32 16.03
CA ASP A 147 6.16 -31.24 16.39
C ASP A 147 5.33 -30.75 17.57
N ARG A 148 5.98 -30.09 18.52
CA ARG A 148 5.30 -29.44 19.66
C ARG A 148 4.73 -28.06 19.31
N ALA A 149 5.32 -27.37 18.33
CA ALA A 149 4.84 -26.07 17.90
C ALA A 149 3.52 -26.14 17.14
N PHE A 150 3.34 -27.10 16.23
CA PHE A 150 2.15 -27.18 15.36
C PHE A 150 0.82 -27.22 16.11
N PRO A 151 0.63 -28.04 17.16
CA PRO A 151 -0.63 -28.04 17.92
C PRO A 151 -0.92 -26.70 18.61
N ILE A 152 0.13 -25.99 19.04
CA ILE A 152 0.00 -24.66 19.67
C ILE A 152 -0.42 -23.62 18.63
N ILE A 153 0.22 -23.63 17.45
CA ILE A 153 -0.12 -22.74 16.33
C ILE A 153 -1.57 -22.98 15.88
N GLU A 154 -1.97 -24.23 15.73
CA GLU A 154 -3.34 -24.57 15.37
C GLU A 154 -4.35 -24.02 16.39
N LYS A 155 -4.07 -24.18 17.68
CA LYS A 155 -4.90 -23.62 18.76
C LYS A 155 -4.95 -22.08 18.71
N ILE A 156 -3.85 -21.40 18.37
CA ILE A 156 -3.83 -19.95 18.17
C ILE A 156 -4.73 -19.55 17.00
N LEU A 157 -4.62 -20.22 15.86
CA LEU A 157 -5.39 -19.92 14.65
C LEU A 157 -6.90 -20.15 14.85
N GLN A 158 -7.28 -21.18 15.58
CA GLN A 158 -8.67 -21.51 15.89
C GLN A 158 -9.25 -20.76 17.09
N GLY A 159 -8.39 -20.26 18.00
CA GLY A 159 -8.78 -19.60 19.23
C GLY A 159 -9.29 -18.16 19.04
N ASN A 160 -9.56 -17.50 20.18
CA ASN A 160 -10.06 -16.12 20.22
C ASN A 160 -8.94 -15.06 20.31
N GLY A 161 -7.68 -15.41 19.98
CA GLY A 161 -6.56 -14.48 19.93
C GLY A 161 -6.78 -13.35 18.91
N SER A 162 -6.02 -12.25 19.07
CA SER A 162 -6.13 -11.12 18.14
C SER A 162 -5.80 -11.53 16.71
N LEU A 163 -6.32 -10.76 15.75
CA LEU A 163 -5.98 -10.92 14.33
C LEU A 163 -4.46 -10.86 14.11
N LYS A 164 -3.78 -9.94 14.80
CA LYS A 164 -2.32 -9.76 14.74
C LYS A 164 -1.55 -11.03 15.14
N LEU A 165 -1.95 -11.68 16.23
CA LEU A 165 -1.34 -12.94 16.69
C LEU A 165 -1.52 -14.06 15.65
N LYS A 166 -2.74 -14.19 15.10
CA LYS A 166 -3.05 -15.18 14.06
C LYS A 166 -2.30 -14.93 12.76
N GLU A 167 -2.21 -13.68 12.30
CA GLU A 167 -1.43 -13.30 11.12
C GLU A 167 0.05 -13.62 11.29
N ARG A 168 0.59 -13.38 12.49
CA ARG A 168 1.98 -13.72 12.77
C ARG A 168 2.21 -15.23 12.81
N ALA A 169 1.28 -15.98 13.37
CA ALA A 169 1.31 -17.45 13.34
C ALA A 169 1.28 -17.99 11.90
N LEU A 170 0.48 -17.40 11.00
CA LEU A 170 0.49 -17.73 9.57
C LEU A 170 1.84 -17.39 8.92
N PHE A 171 2.39 -16.23 9.22
CA PHE A 171 3.71 -15.84 8.71
C PHE A 171 4.80 -16.83 9.12
N VAL A 172 4.83 -17.24 10.38
CA VAL A 172 5.80 -18.23 10.89
C VAL A 172 5.61 -19.58 10.19
N LEU A 173 4.35 -20.02 9.97
CA LEU A 173 4.04 -21.21 9.18
C LEU A 173 4.54 -21.11 7.74
N SER A 174 4.42 -19.94 7.12
CA SER A 174 4.83 -19.75 5.72
C SER A 174 6.35 -19.87 5.51
N GLN A 175 7.12 -19.56 6.55
CA GLN A 175 8.58 -19.76 6.54
C GLN A 175 8.98 -21.22 6.76
N ASN A 176 8.09 -22.02 7.34
CA ASN A 176 8.35 -23.44 7.56
C ASN A 176 7.86 -24.26 6.35
N GLY A 177 8.78 -24.78 5.57
CA GLY A 177 8.47 -25.52 4.34
C GLY A 177 7.91 -26.94 4.52
N SER A 178 7.55 -27.36 5.76
CA SER A 178 7.03 -28.70 6.01
C SER A 178 5.60 -28.90 5.50
N ASP A 179 5.24 -30.14 5.16
CA ASP A 179 3.89 -30.47 4.71
C ASP A 179 2.81 -30.12 5.75
N LYS A 180 3.14 -30.25 7.03
CA LYS A 180 2.22 -29.93 8.13
C LYS A 180 1.95 -28.42 8.22
N ALA A 181 2.97 -27.57 8.03
CA ALA A 181 2.79 -26.14 7.96
C ALA A 181 1.90 -25.73 6.76
N GLN A 182 2.13 -26.36 5.60
CA GLN A 182 1.33 -26.13 4.40
C GLN A 182 -0.14 -26.59 4.60
N GLN A 183 -0.37 -27.72 5.25
CA GLN A 183 -1.73 -28.18 5.57
C GLN A 183 -2.47 -27.21 6.50
N LEU A 184 -1.80 -26.63 7.50
CA LEU A 184 -2.38 -25.62 8.38
C LEU A 184 -2.70 -24.32 7.63
N LEU A 185 -1.77 -23.83 6.78
CA LEU A 185 -2.03 -22.68 5.91
C LEU A 185 -3.21 -22.92 4.98
N LEU A 186 -3.28 -24.11 4.38
CA LEU A 186 -4.39 -24.50 3.52
C LEU A 186 -5.72 -24.56 4.27
N SER A 187 -5.73 -25.07 5.49
CA SER A 187 -6.94 -25.13 6.30
C SER A 187 -7.52 -23.75 6.60
N VAL A 188 -6.64 -22.76 6.88
CA VAL A 188 -7.04 -21.37 7.07
C VAL A 188 -7.48 -20.74 5.74
N ALA A 189 -6.74 -20.97 4.65
CA ALA A 189 -7.06 -20.45 3.33
C ALA A 189 -8.42 -20.95 2.77
N LYS A 190 -8.85 -22.12 3.18
CA LYS A 190 -10.18 -22.70 2.85
C LYS A 190 -11.27 -22.34 3.85
N GLY A 191 -10.90 -21.83 5.02
CA GLY A 191 -11.87 -21.52 6.08
C GLY A 191 -12.69 -20.26 5.76
N ASN A 192 -13.98 -20.29 6.11
CA ASN A 192 -14.91 -19.18 5.78
C ASN A 192 -15.17 -18.21 6.95
N SER A 193 -14.56 -18.43 8.12
CA SER A 193 -14.93 -17.71 9.35
C SER A 193 -14.20 -16.37 9.56
N GLN A 194 -13.07 -16.14 8.87
CA GLN A 194 -12.26 -14.93 9.02
C GLN A 194 -11.63 -14.51 7.66
N PRO A 195 -12.33 -13.69 6.86
CA PRO A 195 -11.90 -13.34 5.50
C PRO A 195 -10.49 -12.74 5.43
N GLU A 196 -10.11 -11.89 6.38
CA GLU A 196 -8.78 -11.28 6.40
C GLU A 196 -7.67 -12.30 6.64
N LEU A 197 -7.91 -13.24 7.55
CA LEU A 197 -6.97 -14.33 7.82
C LEU A 197 -6.86 -15.30 6.64
N GLN A 198 -7.97 -15.56 5.95
CA GLN A 198 -8.01 -16.36 4.73
C GLN A 198 -7.18 -15.69 3.62
N LYS A 199 -7.38 -14.40 3.36
CA LYS A 199 -6.60 -13.62 2.37
C LYS A 199 -5.11 -13.62 2.73
N ARG A 200 -4.78 -13.53 4.02
CA ARG A 200 -3.41 -13.59 4.50
C ARG A 200 -2.77 -14.95 4.20
N ALA A 201 -3.44 -16.05 4.54
CA ALA A 201 -2.95 -17.41 4.27
C ALA A 201 -2.74 -17.65 2.76
N ILE A 202 -3.67 -17.17 1.90
CA ILE A 202 -3.53 -17.24 0.43
C ILE A 202 -2.29 -16.49 -0.04
N ARG A 203 -2.03 -15.29 0.49
CA ARG A 203 -0.84 -14.51 0.17
C ARG A 203 0.43 -15.25 0.56
N ASP A 204 0.46 -15.80 1.76
CA ASP A 204 1.63 -16.51 2.29
C ASP A 204 1.89 -17.81 1.51
N LEU A 205 0.85 -18.51 1.04
CA LEU A 205 0.99 -19.62 0.08
C LEU A 205 1.63 -19.18 -1.25
N GLY A 206 1.28 -17.98 -1.75
CA GLY A 206 1.88 -17.41 -2.96
C GLY A 206 3.36 -17.05 -2.80
N ILE A 207 3.76 -16.51 -1.65
CA ILE A 207 5.15 -16.16 -1.33
C ILE A 207 6.05 -17.41 -1.32
N SER A 208 5.51 -18.56 -0.95
CA SER A 208 6.24 -19.84 -0.95
C SER A 208 6.53 -20.39 -2.37
N GLY A 209 6.22 -19.64 -3.41
CA GLY A 209 6.52 -19.93 -4.80
C GLY A 209 5.67 -21.05 -5.42
N THR A 210 6.22 -21.74 -6.39
CA THR A 210 5.49 -22.72 -7.23
C THR A 210 5.00 -23.96 -6.46
N ARG A 211 5.54 -24.26 -5.29
CA ARG A 211 5.18 -25.42 -4.47
C ARG A 211 3.69 -25.48 -4.16
N ASN A 212 3.05 -24.33 -3.92
CA ASN A 212 1.68 -24.24 -3.48
C ASN A 212 0.68 -23.89 -4.59
N VAL A 213 1.11 -23.83 -5.84
CA VAL A 213 0.26 -23.44 -6.97
C VAL A 213 -0.95 -24.36 -7.14
N ALA A 214 -0.79 -25.67 -6.94
CA ALA A 214 -1.91 -26.62 -6.99
C ALA A 214 -2.96 -26.34 -5.90
N LEU A 215 -2.51 -25.95 -4.69
CA LEU A 215 -3.40 -25.59 -3.59
C LEU A 215 -4.13 -24.27 -3.87
N LEU A 216 -3.42 -23.27 -4.38
CA LEU A 216 -4.01 -22.00 -4.82
C LEU A 216 -5.06 -22.22 -5.91
N GLN A 217 -4.78 -23.09 -6.89
CA GLN A 217 -5.75 -23.46 -7.92
C GLN A 217 -7.00 -24.12 -7.34
N GLN A 218 -6.84 -25.00 -6.35
CA GLN A 218 -7.96 -25.61 -5.66
C GLN A 218 -8.82 -24.59 -4.91
N ILE A 219 -8.20 -23.61 -4.24
CA ILE A 219 -8.91 -22.51 -3.56
C ILE A 219 -9.69 -21.68 -4.58
N TYR A 220 -9.05 -21.32 -5.71
CA TYR A 220 -9.69 -20.56 -6.78
C TYR A 220 -10.95 -21.23 -7.31
N THR A 221 -10.86 -22.53 -7.61
CA THR A 221 -11.97 -23.29 -8.21
C THR A 221 -13.08 -23.60 -7.22
N SER A 222 -12.78 -23.76 -5.95
CA SER A 222 -13.78 -24.09 -4.90
C SER A 222 -14.47 -22.86 -4.31
N SER A 223 -13.87 -21.66 -4.42
CA SER A 223 -14.46 -20.44 -3.87
C SER A 223 -15.48 -19.81 -4.82
N SER A 224 -16.61 -19.38 -4.27
CA SER A 224 -17.57 -18.50 -4.94
C SER A 224 -17.33 -17.01 -4.62
N ASP A 225 -16.46 -16.70 -3.66
CA ASP A 225 -16.14 -15.34 -3.24
C ASP A 225 -15.16 -14.68 -4.21
N ALA A 226 -15.58 -13.56 -4.82
CA ALA A 226 -14.77 -12.82 -5.79
C ALA A 226 -13.50 -12.21 -5.17
N GLU A 227 -13.53 -11.80 -3.89
CA GLU A 227 -12.35 -11.25 -3.21
C GLU A 227 -11.32 -12.34 -2.92
N ILE A 228 -11.76 -13.53 -2.55
CA ILE A 228 -10.88 -14.69 -2.36
C ILE A 228 -10.24 -15.08 -3.69
N LYS A 229 -11.04 -15.20 -4.78
CA LYS A 229 -10.50 -15.45 -6.12
C LYS A 229 -9.51 -14.37 -6.55
N SER A 230 -9.81 -13.10 -6.29
CA SER A 230 -8.91 -11.97 -6.54
C SER A 230 -7.60 -12.08 -5.75
N SER A 231 -7.66 -12.53 -4.50
CA SER A 231 -6.48 -12.78 -3.67
C SER A 231 -5.62 -13.92 -4.22
N VAL A 232 -6.25 -14.99 -4.74
CA VAL A 232 -5.54 -16.09 -5.40
C VAL A 232 -4.85 -15.62 -6.68
N LEU A 233 -5.46 -14.76 -7.49
CA LEU A 233 -4.80 -14.17 -8.67
C LEU A 233 -3.53 -13.39 -8.30
N ASN A 234 -3.57 -12.63 -7.19
CA ASN A 234 -2.38 -11.97 -6.66
C ASN A 234 -1.32 -12.99 -6.19
N ALA A 235 -1.76 -14.09 -5.57
CA ALA A 235 -0.85 -15.15 -5.15
C ALA A 235 -0.23 -15.89 -6.35
N PHE A 236 -0.96 -16.10 -7.44
CA PHE A 236 -0.42 -16.63 -8.70
C PHE A 236 0.65 -15.72 -9.30
N LEU A 237 0.44 -14.38 -9.27
CA LEU A 237 1.45 -13.41 -9.70
C LEU A 237 2.73 -13.58 -8.89
N THR A 238 2.61 -13.59 -7.56
CA THR A 238 3.75 -13.73 -6.64
C THR A 238 4.48 -15.05 -6.81
N ALA A 239 3.74 -16.15 -7.04
CA ALA A 239 4.28 -17.48 -7.27
C ALA A 239 4.85 -17.68 -8.69
N GLY A 240 4.66 -16.74 -9.62
CA GLY A 240 5.05 -16.89 -11.02
C GLY A 240 4.21 -17.92 -11.80
N ALA A 241 2.98 -18.20 -11.33
CA ALA A 241 2.10 -19.26 -11.86
C ALA A 241 1.34 -18.81 -13.13
N LYS A 242 2.07 -18.47 -14.19
CA LYS A 242 1.51 -17.90 -15.44
C LYS A 242 0.44 -18.80 -16.06
N GLU A 243 0.66 -20.10 -16.14
CA GLU A 243 -0.28 -21.03 -16.78
C GLU A 243 -1.64 -21.07 -16.06
N ASN A 244 -1.66 -20.91 -14.74
CA ASN A 244 -2.89 -20.83 -13.96
C ASN A 244 -3.66 -19.56 -14.28
N VAL A 245 -2.96 -18.42 -14.41
CA VAL A 245 -3.60 -17.15 -14.80
C VAL A 245 -4.14 -17.23 -16.23
N LEU A 246 -3.42 -17.85 -17.16
CA LEU A 246 -3.90 -18.11 -18.54
C LEU A 246 -5.18 -18.95 -18.54
N ALA A 247 -5.25 -19.98 -17.71
CA ALA A 247 -6.47 -20.79 -17.58
C ALA A 247 -7.65 -19.94 -17.06
N VAL A 248 -7.41 -19.03 -16.12
CA VAL A 248 -8.44 -18.11 -15.62
C VAL A 248 -8.92 -17.17 -16.73
N VAL A 249 -8.04 -16.56 -17.52
CA VAL A 249 -8.45 -15.68 -18.64
C VAL A 249 -9.37 -16.40 -19.61
N ARG A 250 -9.11 -17.69 -19.89
CA ARG A 250 -9.91 -18.49 -20.81
C ARG A 250 -11.26 -18.95 -20.25
N GLN A 251 -11.34 -19.23 -18.96
CA GLN A 251 -12.47 -19.98 -18.38
C GLN A 251 -13.35 -19.16 -17.43
N GLU A 252 -12.83 -18.04 -16.89
CA GLU A 252 -13.55 -17.25 -15.89
C GLU A 252 -14.74 -16.50 -16.55
N LYS A 253 -15.91 -16.66 -15.95
CA LYS A 253 -17.15 -16.06 -16.42
C LYS A 253 -17.38 -14.65 -15.87
N SER A 254 -16.82 -14.33 -14.69
CA SER A 254 -16.90 -13.00 -14.11
C SER A 254 -16.04 -12.03 -14.93
N PRO A 255 -16.61 -10.97 -15.53
CA PRO A 255 -15.84 -9.98 -16.28
C PRO A 255 -14.76 -9.30 -15.41
N GLU A 256 -15.07 -9.05 -14.14
CA GLU A 256 -14.14 -8.41 -13.21
C GLU A 256 -12.93 -9.29 -12.89
N LEU A 257 -13.15 -10.56 -12.61
CA LEU A 257 -12.06 -11.50 -12.34
C LEU A 257 -11.25 -11.80 -13.61
N ARG A 258 -11.90 -11.89 -14.78
CA ARG A 258 -11.19 -12.05 -16.06
C ARG A 258 -10.33 -10.84 -16.37
N ARG A 259 -10.84 -9.61 -16.19
CA ARG A 259 -10.05 -8.37 -16.30
C ARG A 259 -8.85 -8.40 -15.38
N LYS A 260 -9.06 -8.77 -14.10
CA LYS A 260 -7.97 -8.89 -13.14
C LYS A 260 -6.91 -9.91 -13.57
N ALA A 261 -7.32 -11.05 -14.11
CA ALA A 261 -6.40 -12.05 -14.65
C ALA A 261 -5.60 -11.52 -15.85
N ILE A 262 -6.24 -10.76 -16.76
CA ILE A 262 -5.57 -10.08 -17.88
C ILE A 262 -4.51 -9.10 -17.37
N HIS A 263 -4.86 -8.25 -16.39
CA HIS A 263 -3.90 -7.32 -15.79
C HIS A 263 -2.77 -8.06 -15.06
N THR A 264 -3.08 -9.19 -14.43
CA THR A 264 -2.06 -10.06 -13.81
C THR A 264 -1.08 -10.58 -14.85
N LEU A 265 -1.54 -11.02 -16.03
CA LEU A 265 -0.66 -11.40 -17.15
C LEU A 265 0.20 -10.22 -17.63
N GLY A 266 -0.35 -9.02 -17.67
CA GLY A 266 0.40 -7.79 -17.97
C GLY A 266 1.56 -7.59 -17.00
N ALA A 267 1.28 -7.69 -15.70
CA ALA A 267 2.29 -7.59 -14.63
C ALA A 267 3.34 -8.71 -14.67
N MET A 268 2.96 -9.90 -15.15
CA MET A 268 3.87 -11.03 -15.36
C MET A 268 4.72 -10.92 -16.65
N GLY A 269 4.49 -9.91 -17.48
CA GLY A 269 5.20 -9.74 -18.74
C GLY A 269 4.84 -10.76 -19.83
N ALA A 270 3.64 -11.32 -19.81
CA ALA A 270 3.16 -12.36 -20.72
C ALA A 270 2.79 -11.80 -22.13
N ARG A 271 3.74 -11.13 -22.81
CA ARG A 271 3.50 -10.37 -24.05
C ARG A 271 2.87 -11.21 -25.15
N ASN A 272 3.43 -12.38 -25.45
CA ASN A 272 2.98 -13.21 -26.56
C ASN A 272 1.55 -13.70 -26.34
N GLU A 273 1.23 -14.13 -25.14
CA GLU A 273 -0.09 -14.61 -24.76
C GLU A 273 -1.14 -13.48 -24.80
N ILE A 274 -0.78 -12.29 -24.33
CA ILE A 274 -1.65 -11.11 -24.37
C ILE A 274 -1.92 -10.70 -25.83
N ARG A 275 -0.90 -10.69 -26.71
CA ARG A 275 -1.05 -10.44 -28.15
C ARG A 275 -1.98 -11.46 -28.82
N GLN A 276 -1.87 -12.73 -28.42
CA GLN A 276 -2.74 -13.79 -28.93
C GLN A 276 -4.19 -13.56 -28.49
N PHE A 277 -4.43 -13.32 -27.19
CA PHE A 277 -5.77 -13.03 -26.67
C PHE A 277 -6.39 -11.79 -27.33
N TYR A 278 -5.58 -10.77 -27.64
CA TYR A 278 -6.06 -9.57 -28.31
C TYR A 278 -6.58 -9.88 -29.73
N LYS A 279 -5.89 -10.74 -30.48
CA LYS A 279 -6.32 -11.18 -31.80
C LYS A 279 -7.62 -12.02 -31.76
N GLU A 280 -7.83 -12.75 -30.68
CA GLU A 280 -9.00 -13.61 -30.45
C GLU A 280 -10.22 -12.83 -29.89
N ALA A 281 -9.97 -11.68 -29.25
CA ALA A 281 -11.01 -10.88 -28.60
C ALA A 281 -11.96 -10.24 -29.60
N THR A 282 -13.27 -10.40 -29.37
CA THR A 282 -14.34 -9.87 -30.25
C THR A 282 -15.06 -8.68 -29.63
N ASP A 283 -15.02 -8.51 -28.31
CA ASP A 283 -15.68 -7.41 -27.62
C ASP A 283 -14.71 -6.30 -27.21
N THR A 284 -15.18 -5.04 -27.29
CA THR A 284 -14.42 -3.82 -27.03
C THR A 284 -13.84 -3.80 -25.62
N GLN A 285 -14.58 -4.29 -24.61
CA GLN A 285 -14.13 -4.26 -23.23
C GLN A 285 -12.91 -5.17 -23.01
N THR A 286 -12.97 -6.42 -23.51
CA THR A 286 -11.84 -7.36 -23.44
C THR A 286 -10.63 -6.82 -24.21
N LYS A 287 -10.84 -6.23 -25.39
CA LYS A 287 -9.76 -5.57 -26.15
C LYS A 287 -9.12 -4.45 -25.35
N THR A 288 -9.91 -3.61 -24.71
CA THR A 288 -9.43 -2.51 -23.85
C THR A 288 -8.62 -3.03 -22.67
N ASP A 289 -9.09 -4.08 -21.99
CA ASP A 289 -8.37 -4.70 -20.87
C ASP A 289 -7.01 -5.29 -21.31
N LEU A 290 -6.97 -5.89 -22.51
CA LEU A 290 -5.73 -6.43 -23.10
C LEU A 290 -4.76 -5.34 -23.55
N LEU A 291 -5.26 -4.23 -24.12
CA LEU A 291 -4.43 -3.06 -24.43
C LEU A 291 -3.83 -2.48 -23.14
N GLN A 292 -4.58 -2.45 -22.05
CA GLN A 292 -4.06 -2.02 -20.75
C GLN A 292 -2.96 -2.94 -20.23
N ALA A 293 -3.11 -4.25 -20.42
CA ALA A 293 -2.06 -5.22 -20.07
C ALA A 293 -0.81 -5.06 -20.96
N MET A 294 -0.97 -4.74 -22.26
CA MET A 294 0.15 -4.40 -23.16
C MET A 294 0.87 -3.14 -22.70
N MET A 295 0.13 -2.11 -22.26
CA MET A 295 0.71 -0.89 -21.71
C MET A 295 1.54 -1.21 -20.43
N MET A 296 0.99 -2.02 -19.53
CA MET A 296 1.67 -2.40 -18.28
C MET A 296 3.01 -3.11 -18.51
N ASN A 297 3.13 -3.89 -19.58
CA ASN A 297 4.38 -4.60 -19.92
C ASN A 297 5.25 -3.85 -20.95
N GLY A 298 4.86 -2.63 -21.33
CA GLY A 298 5.62 -1.78 -22.24
C GLY A 298 5.68 -2.31 -23.69
N ASP A 299 4.64 -2.99 -24.17
CA ASP A 299 4.58 -3.57 -25.53
C ASP A 299 4.18 -2.53 -26.56
N SER A 300 5.08 -1.60 -26.86
CA SER A 300 4.84 -0.54 -27.85
C SER A 300 4.60 -1.07 -29.25
N GLU A 301 5.25 -2.17 -29.65
CA GLU A 301 5.08 -2.75 -30.98
C GLU A 301 3.65 -3.24 -31.21
N ALA A 302 3.09 -4.06 -30.31
CA ALA A 302 1.72 -4.52 -30.41
C ALA A 302 0.71 -3.37 -30.32
N MET A 303 1.03 -2.36 -29.50
CA MET A 303 0.19 -1.16 -29.38
C MET A 303 0.16 -0.36 -30.68
N ILE A 304 1.31 -0.17 -31.34
CA ILE A 304 1.41 0.49 -32.64
C ILE A 304 0.63 -0.30 -33.70
N GLU A 305 0.73 -1.64 -33.69
CA GLU A 305 -0.06 -2.49 -34.57
C GLU A 305 -1.57 -2.30 -34.36
N ALA A 306 -2.01 -2.23 -33.10
CA ALA A 306 -3.41 -2.00 -32.76
C ALA A 306 -3.90 -0.61 -33.24
N THR A 307 -3.10 0.44 -33.16
CA THR A 307 -3.50 1.76 -33.69
C THR A 307 -3.74 1.77 -35.20
N LYS A 308 -3.12 0.86 -35.95
CA LYS A 308 -3.21 0.78 -37.41
C LYS A 308 -4.33 -0.17 -37.86
N ASN A 309 -4.45 -1.32 -37.21
CA ASN A 309 -5.22 -2.46 -37.73
C ASN A 309 -6.53 -2.70 -36.98
N GLU A 310 -6.75 -2.04 -35.83
CA GLU A 310 -7.97 -2.25 -35.06
C GLU A 310 -9.19 -1.64 -35.78
N ALA A 311 -10.18 -2.48 -36.03
CA ALA A 311 -11.42 -2.09 -36.73
C ALA A 311 -12.37 -1.32 -35.79
N ASP A 312 -12.40 -1.67 -34.51
CA ASP A 312 -13.18 -0.98 -33.49
C ASP A 312 -12.59 0.42 -33.19
N PRO A 313 -13.33 1.50 -33.50
CA PRO A 313 -12.82 2.86 -33.32
C PRO A 313 -12.52 3.21 -31.83
N GLU A 314 -13.25 2.63 -30.89
CA GLU A 314 -13.06 2.87 -29.46
C GLU A 314 -11.79 2.18 -28.99
N ALA A 315 -11.60 0.90 -29.30
CA ALA A 315 -10.40 0.16 -28.99
C ALA A 315 -9.16 0.80 -29.65
N ARG A 316 -9.29 1.27 -30.91
CA ARG A 316 -8.21 1.97 -31.61
C ARG A 316 -7.81 3.28 -30.91
N ARG A 317 -8.78 4.12 -30.53
CA ARG A 317 -8.50 5.36 -29.77
C ARG A 317 -7.84 5.04 -28.42
N LYS A 318 -8.30 3.96 -27.77
CA LYS A 318 -7.70 3.52 -26.51
C LYS A 318 -6.25 3.06 -26.68
N ALA A 319 -5.93 2.39 -27.79
CA ALA A 319 -4.55 2.03 -28.13
C ALA A 319 -3.67 3.28 -28.31
N ILE A 320 -4.16 4.34 -28.98
CA ILE A 320 -3.43 5.60 -29.14
C ILE A 320 -3.19 6.28 -27.78
N GLU A 321 -4.19 6.33 -26.91
CA GLU A 321 -4.08 6.89 -25.58
C GLU A 321 -3.01 6.17 -24.76
N MET A 322 -3.05 4.84 -24.75
CA MET A 322 -2.11 4.01 -23.97
C MET A 322 -0.69 4.04 -24.56
N LEU A 323 -0.56 4.16 -25.87
CA LEU A 323 0.73 4.40 -26.54
C LEU A 323 1.37 5.68 -26.02
N GLY A 324 0.58 6.73 -25.80
CA GLY A 324 1.00 7.97 -25.16
C GLY A 324 1.51 7.79 -23.73
N VAL A 325 1.05 6.78 -23.00
CA VAL A 325 1.55 6.46 -21.64
C VAL A 325 2.87 5.70 -21.69
N ILE A 326 3.06 4.80 -22.67
CA ILE A 326 4.30 4.02 -22.85
C ILE A 326 5.50 4.95 -23.11
N GLY A 327 5.39 5.90 -24.04
CA GLY A 327 6.29 7.03 -24.26
C GLY A 327 7.76 6.71 -24.57
N ASN A 328 8.07 5.52 -25.04
CA ASN A 328 9.40 5.25 -25.59
C ASN A 328 9.55 5.89 -26.99
N SER A 329 10.77 5.90 -27.55
CA SER A 329 11.06 6.51 -28.85
C SER A 329 10.13 6.04 -29.96
N ASP A 330 9.81 4.76 -30.00
CA ASP A 330 8.96 4.18 -31.04
C ASP A 330 7.50 4.63 -30.87
N ALA A 331 7.03 4.71 -29.62
CA ALA A 331 5.70 5.21 -29.29
C ALA A 331 5.55 6.69 -29.66
N ILE A 332 6.54 7.53 -29.35
CA ILE A 332 6.55 8.97 -29.72
C ILE A 332 6.53 9.13 -31.24
N ALA A 333 7.40 8.43 -31.96
CA ALA A 333 7.42 8.47 -33.43
C ALA A 333 6.09 8.01 -34.04
N ALA A 334 5.47 6.98 -33.45
CA ALA A 334 4.15 6.51 -33.88
C ALA A 334 3.05 7.54 -33.62
N LEU A 335 3.05 8.23 -32.46
CA LEU A 335 2.09 9.30 -32.17
C LEU A 335 2.19 10.47 -33.18
N VAL A 336 3.41 10.88 -33.54
CA VAL A 336 3.63 11.88 -34.61
C VAL A 336 3.08 11.38 -35.94
N SER A 337 3.32 10.12 -36.29
CA SER A 337 2.78 9.51 -37.52
C SER A 337 1.26 9.47 -37.50
N ILE A 338 0.65 9.05 -36.39
CA ILE A 338 -0.81 8.99 -36.21
C ILE A 338 -1.40 10.39 -36.39
N TYR A 339 -0.83 11.40 -35.77
CA TYR A 339 -1.29 12.78 -35.92
C TYR A 339 -1.31 13.25 -37.39
N ASN A 340 -0.29 12.89 -38.16
CA ASN A 340 -0.16 13.31 -39.57
C ASN A 340 -1.03 12.50 -40.54
N THR A 341 -1.38 11.26 -40.21
CA THR A 341 -2.04 10.33 -41.14
C THR A 341 -3.52 10.11 -40.85
N GLN A 342 -3.95 10.25 -39.59
CA GLN A 342 -5.36 10.07 -39.24
C GLN A 342 -6.21 11.28 -39.63
N THR A 343 -7.38 11.02 -40.19
CA THR A 343 -8.38 12.07 -40.53
C THR A 343 -9.36 12.32 -39.38
N ASP A 344 -9.49 11.36 -38.47
CA ASP A 344 -10.34 11.46 -37.28
C ASP A 344 -9.72 12.40 -36.25
N LEU A 345 -10.45 13.51 -35.97
CA LEU A 345 -9.96 14.54 -35.04
C LEU A 345 -9.70 14.02 -33.62
N GLU A 346 -10.50 13.08 -33.15
CA GLU A 346 -10.32 12.52 -31.80
C GLU A 346 -9.03 11.69 -31.71
N SER A 347 -8.73 10.86 -32.69
CA SER A 347 -7.45 10.14 -32.74
C SER A 347 -6.26 11.09 -32.77
N ARG A 348 -6.36 12.20 -33.52
CA ARG A 348 -5.32 13.24 -33.58
C ARG A 348 -5.15 13.94 -32.23
N LYS A 349 -6.24 14.27 -31.53
CA LYS A 349 -6.21 14.84 -30.17
C LYS A 349 -5.55 13.89 -29.17
N HIS A 350 -5.89 12.59 -29.21
CA HIS A 350 -5.25 11.58 -28.38
C HIS A 350 -3.73 11.49 -28.62
N ALA A 351 -3.30 11.56 -29.89
CA ALA A 351 -1.88 11.58 -30.24
C ALA A 351 -1.17 12.83 -29.68
N LEU A 352 -1.78 14.02 -29.81
CA LEU A 352 -1.24 15.26 -29.20
C LEU A 352 -1.12 15.16 -27.69
N ARG A 353 -2.13 14.59 -27.02
CA ARG A 353 -2.12 14.38 -25.57
C ARG A 353 -0.97 13.46 -25.14
N GLY A 354 -0.71 12.41 -25.94
CA GLY A 354 0.43 11.51 -25.70
C GLY A 354 1.76 12.25 -25.77
N LEU A 355 1.99 13.08 -26.81
CA LEU A 355 3.18 13.90 -26.95
C LEU A 355 3.33 14.91 -25.81
N PHE A 356 2.22 15.51 -25.37
CA PHE A 356 2.21 16.43 -24.23
C PHE A 356 2.60 15.75 -22.91
N ILE A 357 2.12 14.53 -22.64
CA ILE A 357 2.48 13.76 -21.43
C ILE A 357 3.99 13.62 -21.31
N HIS A 358 4.69 13.45 -22.43
CA HIS A 358 6.16 13.34 -22.46
C HIS A 358 6.87 14.67 -22.61
N GLN A 359 6.12 15.78 -22.55
CA GLN A 359 6.66 17.14 -22.68
C GLN A 359 7.51 17.33 -23.96
N ASP A 360 7.10 16.67 -25.04
CA ASP A 360 7.81 16.71 -26.32
C ASP A 360 7.52 18.00 -27.07
N SER A 361 8.12 19.09 -26.62
CA SER A 361 7.96 20.40 -27.24
C SER A 361 8.44 20.42 -28.68
N LYS A 362 9.49 19.67 -29.01
CA LYS A 362 10.09 19.65 -30.35
C LYS A 362 9.12 19.15 -31.41
N ASP A 363 8.54 18.00 -31.19
CA ASP A 363 7.59 17.40 -32.14
C ASP A 363 6.26 18.18 -32.16
N LEU A 364 5.78 18.66 -31.01
CA LEU A 364 4.61 19.54 -30.96
C LEU A 364 4.79 20.83 -31.76
N ILE A 365 5.97 21.50 -31.68
CA ILE A 365 6.28 22.69 -32.49
C ILE A 365 6.32 22.35 -33.98
N ALA A 366 6.95 21.21 -34.33
CA ALA A 366 7.03 20.78 -35.73
C ALA A 366 5.63 20.51 -36.31
N LEU A 367 4.72 19.95 -35.53
CA LEU A 367 3.31 19.76 -35.89
C LEU A 367 2.56 21.09 -36.00
N ALA A 368 2.72 22.01 -35.04
CA ALA A 368 2.09 23.33 -35.05
C ALA A 368 2.42 24.17 -36.28
N ARG A 369 3.67 24.08 -36.76
CA ARG A 369 4.12 24.81 -37.97
C ARG A 369 3.47 24.29 -39.26
N LYS A 370 3.08 23.00 -39.30
CA LYS A 370 2.47 22.36 -40.46
C LYS A 370 0.94 22.34 -40.40
N GLU A 371 0.36 22.54 -39.20
CA GLU A 371 -1.08 22.41 -38.98
C GLU A 371 -1.87 23.55 -39.65
N THR A 372 -2.85 23.17 -40.46
CA THR A 372 -3.75 24.08 -41.16
C THR A 372 -5.14 24.19 -40.51
N ASN A 373 -5.54 23.20 -39.71
CA ASN A 373 -6.79 23.24 -38.98
C ASN A 373 -6.65 24.18 -37.75
N PRO A 374 -7.47 25.25 -37.68
CA PRO A 374 -7.32 26.26 -36.60
C PRO A 374 -7.56 25.69 -35.19
N GLU A 375 -8.52 24.73 -35.05
CA GLU A 375 -8.80 24.09 -33.74
C GLU A 375 -7.62 23.24 -33.27
N MET A 376 -7.08 22.42 -34.17
CA MET A 376 -5.93 21.57 -33.85
C MET A 376 -4.69 22.42 -33.54
N LYS A 377 -4.45 23.49 -34.31
CA LYS A 377 -3.35 24.42 -34.04
C LYS A 377 -3.47 25.08 -32.66
N LYS A 378 -4.70 25.51 -32.31
CA LYS A 378 -4.99 26.07 -30.98
C LYS A 378 -4.71 25.05 -29.88
N GLU A 379 -5.09 23.78 -30.07
CA GLU A 379 -4.85 22.72 -29.10
C GLU A 379 -3.35 22.45 -28.90
N ILE A 380 -2.56 22.42 -29.99
CA ILE A 380 -1.10 22.27 -29.90
C ILE A 380 -0.47 23.46 -29.12
N VAL A 381 -0.87 24.69 -29.46
CA VAL A 381 -0.35 25.89 -28.77
C VAL A 381 -0.74 25.87 -27.29
N ARG A 382 -1.94 25.38 -26.96
CA ARG A 382 -2.37 25.20 -25.57
C ARG A 382 -1.46 24.20 -24.82
N TYR A 383 -1.12 23.07 -25.43
CA TYR A 383 -0.17 22.12 -24.80
C TYR A 383 1.21 22.73 -24.67
N LEU A 384 1.72 23.40 -25.70
CA LEU A 384 3.01 24.09 -25.64
C LEU A 384 3.09 25.16 -24.54
N SER A 385 1.97 25.86 -24.28
CA SER A 385 1.92 26.86 -23.20
C SER A 385 2.02 26.26 -21.79
N LEU A 386 1.78 24.96 -21.65
CA LEU A 386 1.89 24.20 -20.39
C LEU A 386 3.25 23.51 -20.26
N ILE A 387 4.04 23.46 -21.34
CA ILE A 387 5.38 22.88 -21.33
C ILE A 387 6.40 23.99 -21.06
N HIS A 388 7.03 23.93 -19.90
CA HIS A 388 8.05 24.93 -19.51
C HIS A 388 9.42 24.58 -20.13
N SER A 389 9.54 24.75 -21.47
CA SER A 389 10.80 24.57 -22.20
C SER A 389 11.21 25.85 -22.94
N PRO A 390 12.53 26.07 -23.15
CA PRO A 390 13.01 27.18 -23.95
C PRO A 390 12.43 27.22 -25.36
N ASP A 391 12.38 26.07 -26.02
CA ASP A 391 11.87 25.92 -27.39
C ASP A 391 10.36 26.30 -27.48
N ALA A 392 9.53 25.85 -26.48
CA ALA A 392 8.12 26.23 -26.44
C ALA A 392 7.95 27.74 -26.21
N THR A 393 8.79 28.34 -25.36
CA THR A 393 8.77 29.78 -25.10
C THR A 393 9.13 30.55 -26.36
N GLU A 394 10.20 30.16 -27.07
CA GLU A 394 10.62 30.80 -28.32
C GLU A 394 9.52 30.70 -29.39
N TYR A 395 8.88 29.54 -29.56
CA TYR A 395 7.78 29.37 -30.49
C TYR A 395 6.57 30.26 -30.15
N MET A 396 6.21 30.39 -28.88
CA MET A 396 5.12 31.31 -28.48
C MET A 396 5.46 32.77 -28.77
N MET A 397 6.72 33.19 -28.58
CA MET A 397 7.18 34.51 -28.95
C MET A 397 7.17 34.75 -30.50
N GLU A 398 7.42 33.68 -31.28
CA GLU A 398 7.32 33.73 -32.75
C GLU A 398 5.86 33.98 -33.20
N ILE A 399 4.87 33.34 -32.55
CA ILE A 399 3.43 33.54 -32.86
C ILE A 399 2.96 35.00 -32.57
N LEU A 400 3.57 35.66 -31.59
CA LEU A 400 3.18 37.03 -31.16
C LEU A 400 3.80 38.14 -32.00
N LYS A 401 4.74 37.83 -32.88
CA LYS A 401 5.35 38.75 -33.85
C LYS A 401 4.52 38.84 -35.13
#